data_57a47be9f5afe142c1a12b30a1605f89
#
_entry.id   57a47be9f5afe142c1a12b30a1605f89
#
_cell.length_a   1.000
_cell.length_b   1.000
_cell.length_c   1.000
_cell.angle_alpha   90.00
_cell.angle_beta   90.00
_cell.angle_gamma   90.00
#
_symmetry.space_group_name_H-M   'P 1'
#
loop_
_entity.id
_entity.type
_entity.pdbx_description
1 polymer ?
#
loop_
_entity_poly.entity_id
_entity_poly.type
_entity_poly.pdbx_seq_one_letter_code
_entity_poly.pdbx_strand_id
1 'polypeptide(L)'
;MPKSTDTDFLSIIEQQRSNKKTEKFKGTFLDYLKTLKEDPSVVKLAHRRLYDAVISYGTQRMNPADPRCRNLFEGNKIPLYDYYSSHFFGMENAIAKIMRFLKSASLKGEESRQVLLLMGPVGAGKSALMERTKQALESLDPIYHLEGCPIREEPLHLLPRSLRGKFQEMLGISIEGDLCPICRHRLSEEFDNKYENFPVVASTFSIRGRRGIGVVPPIDANTQDTSILIGTEDISKLDLYPEDDPRVLSLNGAFNVGNRGIVEFVEVFKNETEFLHTILTATQEKSVPSPGKNAMIYFDGAILSHCNESEWNRFKSDHTNEAVMDRIVKINVPYCLELDEEVKIYKKILAGSEFKAHIAPHSIKIASMFSIMSRLKESQKCDSLTKMKIYNGEAIVEKGRVKKIDIKDLREEARDEGMKGISTRFIMKAIDSALSDTEKDMITPISVREALVKQVKEQVVSEEDRTRYLEMLQKIIHEEYLHILEKEITKAFVTAYEEQAESLFNNYLDHAEAFVNKQSVKDSITNEEMEPDERFMTSIEEQIGITGTAREGFRNDVTSYMFTLLRRGKNVRWDVYGPLREAIESKLMSSVREIARIVTKSKTRDKKQQKKYSDMISTLVDNYGYN
;
A
#
# COMPACT_ATOMS: atom_id res chain seq x y z
N MET A 1 26.01 -27.45 -28.91
CA MET A 1 24.65 -27.86 -29.35
C MET A 1 23.65 -26.91 -28.70
N PRO A 2 23.01 -26.02 -29.44
CA PRO A 2 21.90 -25.25 -28.89
C PRO A 2 20.61 -25.64 -29.64
N LYS A 3 19.88 -26.64 -29.12
CA LYS A 3 18.55 -27.02 -29.65
C LYS A 3 17.45 -27.12 -28.61
N SER A 4 17.71 -26.78 -27.34
CA SER A 4 16.70 -26.86 -26.27
C SER A 4 15.92 -25.54 -26.03
N THR A 5 16.49 -24.41 -26.38
CA THR A 5 15.89 -23.07 -26.13
C THR A 5 14.73 -22.73 -27.07
N ASP A 6 14.82 -23.11 -28.35
CA ASP A 6 13.77 -22.79 -29.34
C ASP A 6 12.46 -23.58 -29.07
N THR A 7 12.57 -24.80 -28.52
CA THR A 7 11.40 -25.62 -28.17
C THR A 7 10.66 -25.04 -26.95
N ASP A 8 11.37 -24.45 -26.00
CA ASP A 8 10.76 -23.81 -24.82
C ASP A 8 10.00 -22.52 -25.21
N PHE A 9 10.55 -21.69 -26.09
CA PHE A 9 9.87 -20.50 -26.56
C PHE A 9 8.61 -20.81 -27.36
N LEU A 10 8.66 -21.83 -28.23
CA LEU A 10 7.50 -22.25 -29.01
C LEU A 10 6.38 -22.82 -28.12
N SER A 11 6.72 -23.58 -27.09
CA SER A 11 5.73 -24.12 -26.15
C SER A 11 5.01 -23.00 -25.37
N ILE A 12 5.74 -21.98 -24.92
CA ILE A 12 5.18 -20.80 -24.25
C ILE A 12 4.26 -20.01 -25.21
N ILE A 13 4.66 -19.84 -26.46
CA ILE A 13 3.87 -19.16 -27.49
C ILE A 13 2.60 -19.96 -27.82
N GLU A 14 2.70 -21.28 -27.92
CA GLU A 14 1.55 -22.16 -28.20
C GLU A 14 0.58 -22.20 -27.03
N GLN A 15 1.07 -22.25 -25.80
CA GLN A 15 0.26 -22.17 -24.60
C GLN A 15 -0.49 -20.82 -24.52
N GLN A 16 0.18 -19.74 -24.89
CA GLN A 16 -0.46 -18.41 -24.96
C GLN A 16 -1.49 -18.34 -26.09
N ARG A 17 -1.24 -18.98 -27.25
CA ARG A 17 -2.20 -19.07 -28.35
C ARG A 17 -3.42 -19.91 -28.01
N SER A 18 -3.26 -20.98 -27.22
CA SER A 18 -4.37 -21.81 -26.76
C SER A 18 -5.25 -21.06 -25.76
N ASN A 19 -4.66 -20.27 -24.86
CA ASN A 19 -5.39 -19.41 -23.94
C ASN A 19 -6.13 -18.28 -24.67
N LYS A 20 -5.61 -17.78 -25.82
CA LYS A 20 -6.27 -16.78 -26.66
C LYS A 20 -7.44 -17.31 -27.51
N LYS A 21 -7.71 -18.60 -27.52
CA LYS A 21 -8.88 -19.14 -28.25
C LYS A 21 -10.22 -18.66 -27.66
N THR A 22 -10.27 -18.33 -26.39
CA THR A 22 -11.45 -17.75 -25.71
C THR A 22 -11.75 -16.31 -26.19
N GLU A 23 -10.75 -15.59 -26.72
CA GLU A 23 -10.93 -14.22 -27.28
C GLU A 23 -11.65 -14.18 -28.64
N LYS A 24 -11.97 -15.34 -29.22
CA LYS A 24 -12.48 -15.46 -30.60
C LYS A 24 -13.96 -15.83 -30.70
N PHE A 25 -14.74 -15.54 -29.67
CA PHE A 25 -16.18 -15.72 -29.87
C PHE A 25 -16.66 -14.77 -30.98
N LYS A 26 -17.27 -15.36 -32.01
CA LYS A 26 -17.99 -14.67 -33.07
C LYS A 26 -19.23 -15.49 -33.37
N GLY A 27 -20.37 -14.92 -33.05
CA GLY A 27 -21.67 -15.57 -33.21
C GLY A 27 -22.77 -14.55 -33.38
N THR A 28 -24.00 -15.02 -33.37
CA THR A 28 -25.20 -14.17 -33.36
C THR A 28 -25.66 -13.88 -31.93
N PHE A 29 -26.61 -12.97 -31.79
CA PHE A 29 -27.27 -12.73 -30.50
C PHE A 29 -27.93 -13.99 -29.94
N LEU A 30 -28.48 -14.85 -30.82
CA LEU A 30 -29.05 -16.13 -30.39
C LEU A 30 -27.98 -17.08 -29.80
N ASP A 31 -26.79 -17.09 -30.35
CA ASP A 31 -25.67 -17.89 -29.83
C ASP A 31 -25.19 -17.35 -28.49
N TYR A 32 -25.16 -16.04 -28.32
CA TYR A 32 -24.88 -15.40 -27.04
C TYR A 32 -25.93 -15.78 -25.98
N LEU A 33 -27.22 -15.80 -26.32
CA LEU A 33 -28.27 -16.24 -25.39
C LEU A 33 -28.11 -17.70 -24.95
N LYS A 34 -27.59 -18.59 -25.81
CA LYS A 34 -27.25 -19.97 -25.43
C LYS A 34 -26.12 -19.99 -24.39
N THR A 35 -25.06 -19.18 -24.61
CA THR A 35 -23.97 -19.03 -23.63
C THR A 35 -24.50 -18.51 -22.29
N LEU A 36 -25.39 -17.53 -22.29
CA LEU A 36 -25.99 -17.00 -21.07
C LEU A 36 -26.85 -18.00 -20.30
N LYS A 37 -27.47 -18.94 -21.01
CA LYS A 37 -28.24 -20.01 -20.38
C LYS A 37 -27.34 -20.98 -19.63
N GLU A 38 -26.12 -21.20 -20.13
CA GLU A 38 -25.12 -22.04 -19.51
C GLU A 38 -24.41 -21.31 -18.35
N ASP A 39 -24.05 -20.05 -18.55
CA ASP A 39 -23.39 -19.22 -17.54
C ASP A 39 -23.97 -17.77 -17.49
N PRO A 40 -24.99 -17.52 -16.67
CA PRO A 40 -25.53 -16.18 -16.47
C PRO A 40 -24.55 -15.19 -15.85
N SER A 41 -23.45 -15.67 -15.22
CA SER A 41 -22.46 -14.83 -14.54
C SER A 41 -21.62 -13.97 -15.50
N VAL A 42 -21.70 -14.23 -16.78
CA VAL A 42 -21.06 -13.44 -17.85
C VAL A 42 -21.62 -12.01 -17.88
N VAL A 43 -22.90 -11.84 -17.56
CA VAL A 43 -23.54 -10.51 -17.48
C VAL A 43 -23.28 -9.89 -16.13
N LYS A 44 -22.35 -8.98 -16.08
CA LYS A 44 -21.98 -8.21 -14.87
C LYS A 44 -21.93 -6.73 -15.20
N LEU A 45 -22.42 -5.89 -14.28
CA LEU A 45 -22.22 -4.45 -14.33
C LEU A 45 -20.76 -4.11 -13.97
N ALA A 46 -20.29 -2.93 -14.34
CA ALA A 46 -18.91 -2.49 -14.20
C ALA A 46 -18.37 -2.63 -12.77
N HIS A 47 -19.10 -2.15 -11.76
CA HIS A 47 -18.68 -2.25 -10.36
C HIS A 47 -18.56 -3.69 -9.87
N ARG A 48 -19.50 -4.57 -10.27
CA ARG A 48 -19.45 -5.99 -9.92
C ARG A 48 -18.24 -6.66 -10.55
N ARG A 49 -18.01 -6.38 -11.83
CA ARG A 49 -16.87 -6.90 -12.59
C ARG A 49 -15.54 -6.49 -11.94
N LEU A 50 -15.40 -5.22 -11.59
CA LEU A 50 -14.21 -4.70 -10.93
C LEU A 50 -13.99 -5.30 -9.55
N TYR A 51 -15.05 -5.42 -8.74
CA TYR A 51 -14.97 -6.08 -7.43
C TYR A 51 -14.55 -7.54 -7.56
N ASP A 52 -15.18 -8.30 -8.45
CA ASP A 52 -14.88 -9.72 -8.68
C ASP A 52 -13.46 -9.89 -9.21
N ALA A 53 -12.96 -9.00 -10.08
CA ALA A 53 -11.60 -9.02 -10.59
C ALA A 53 -10.55 -8.99 -9.47
N VAL A 54 -10.77 -8.16 -8.46
CA VAL A 54 -9.83 -8.04 -7.34
C VAL A 54 -9.93 -9.23 -6.39
N ILE A 55 -11.15 -9.67 -6.04
CA ILE A 55 -11.32 -10.76 -5.06
C ILE A 55 -10.97 -12.14 -5.61
N SER A 56 -10.95 -12.31 -6.95
CA SER A 56 -10.54 -13.59 -7.57
C SER A 56 -9.10 -14.00 -7.22
N TYR A 57 -8.25 -13.05 -6.87
CA TYR A 57 -6.87 -13.34 -6.42
C TYR A 57 -6.76 -13.81 -4.98
N GLY A 58 -7.85 -13.74 -4.22
CA GLY A 58 -7.88 -14.13 -2.81
C GLY A 58 -7.98 -12.94 -1.85
N THR A 59 -8.51 -13.26 -0.67
CA THR A 59 -8.60 -12.32 0.44
C THR A 59 -8.20 -13.01 1.72
N GLN A 60 -7.35 -12.37 2.49
CA GLN A 60 -6.89 -12.86 3.79
C GLN A 60 -7.33 -11.90 4.90
N ARG A 61 -7.31 -12.35 6.13
CA ARG A 61 -7.47 -11.47 7.28
C ARG A 61 -6.10 -11.22 7.89
N MET A 62 -5.84 -9.98 8.25
CA MET A 62 -4.62 -9.65 8.97
C MET A 62 -4.48 -10.52 10.22
N ASN A 63 -3.26 -11.03 10.44
CA ASN A 63 -2.97 -11.87 11.60
C ASN A 63 -3.22 -11.06 12.89
N PRO A 64 -4.03 -11.57 13.85
CA PRO A 64 -4.25 -10.88 15.12
C PRO A 64 -2.97 -10.66 15.95
N ALA A 65 -1.91 -11.44 15.67
CA ALA A 65 -0.60 -11.26 16.31
C ALA A 65 0.22 -10.12 15.69
N ASP A 66 -0.17 -9.61 14.51
CA ASP A 66 0.49 -8.47 13.87
C ASP A 66 0.31 -7.24 14.77
N PRO A 67 1.40 -6.57 15.19
CA PRO A 67 1.34 -5.36 16.02
C PRO A 67 0.42 -4.29 15.43
N ARG A 68 0.32 -4.18 14.12
CA ARG A 68 -0.55 -3.24 13.41
C ARG A 68 -2.03 -3.43 13.72
N CYS A 69 -2.47 -4.68 13.96
CA CYS A 69 -3.85 -4.95 14.35
C CYS A 69 -4.26 -4.23 15.61
N ARG A 70 -3.35 -4.13 16.60
CA ARG A 70 -3.63 -3.41 17.85
C ARG A 70 -3.42 -1.93 17.69
N ASN A 71 -2.33 -1.56 17.05
CA ASN A 71 -1.80 -0.22 17.09
C ASN A 71 -2.44 0.68 16.04
N LEU A 72 -2.59 0.19 14.80
CA LEU A 72 -3.09 1.01 13.71
C LEU A 72 -4.57 0.79 13.42
N PHE A 73 -5.08 -0.38 13.67
CA PHE A 73 -6.44 -0.75 13.28
C PHE A 73 -7.37 -0.98 14.48
N GLU A 74 -6.97 -0.59 15.68
CA GLU A 74 -7.77 -0.62 16.90
C GLU A 74 -8.41 -2.00 17.19
N GLY A 75 -7.70 -3.07 16.87
CA GLY A 75 -8.21 -4.44 16.99
C GLY A 75 -9.17 -4.86 15.86
N ASN A 76 -9.46 -3.99 14.90
CA ASN A 76 -10.28 -4.31 13.75
C ASN A 76 -9.55 -5.28 12.82
N LYS A 77 -10.24 -6.34 12.42
CA LYS A 77 -9.73 -7.30 11.44
C LYS A 77 -9.89 -6.74 10.04
N ILE A 78 -8.86 -6.02 9.57
CA ILE A 78 -8.86 -5.47 8.21
C ILE A 78 -8.64 -6.61 7.20
N PRO A 79 -9.48 -6.70 6.16
CA PRO A 79 -9.25 -7.64 5.06
C PRO A 79 -8.05 -7.21 4.24
N LEU A 80 -7.16 -8.15 3.97
CA LEU A 80 -6.04 -7.99 3.04
C LEU A 80 -6.45 -8.60 1.71
N TYR A 81 -6.25 -7.85 0.64
CA TYR A 81 -6.55 -8.30 -0.72
C TYR A 81 -5.25 -8.68 -1.41
N ASP A 82 -5.06 -9.95 -1.74
CA ASP A 82 -3.81 -10.50 -2.28
C ASP A 82 -3.37 -9.79 -3.57
N TYR A 83 -4.34 -9.32 -4.34
CA TYR A 83 -4.10 -8.51 -5.53
C TYR A 83 -3.28 -7.25 -5.28
N TYR A 84 -3.48 -6.60 -4.12
CA TYR A 84 -2.80 -5.36 -3.74
C TYR A 84 -1.64 -5.58 -2.78
N SER A 85 -1.71 -6.57 -1.90
CA SER A 85 -0.78 -6.74 -0.77
C SER A 85 0.68 -6.95 -1.18
N SER A 86 0.93 -7.52 -2.37
CA SER A 86 2.27 -7.66 -2.93
C SER A 86 2.84 -6.37 -3.55
N HIS A 87 1.99 -5.33 -3.68
CA HIS A 87 2.34 -4.11 -4.41
C HIS A 87 2.27 -2.84 -3.56
N PHE A 88 1.43 -2.82 -2.54
CA PHE A 88 1.18 -1.65 -1.70
C PHE A 88 1.36 -2.00 -0.24
N PHE A 89 2.17 -1.21 0.46
CA PHE A 89 2.52 -1.39 1.84
C PHE A 89 2.06 -0.17 2.64
N GLY A 90 1.47 -0.38 3.83
CA GLY A 90 0.93 0.69 4.66
C GLY A 90 -0.34 1.36 4.11
N MET A 91 -0.99 0.77 3.10
CA MET A 91 -2.21 1.30 2.46
C MET A 91 -3.45 0.43 2.71
N GLU A 92 -3.37 -0.54 3.58
CA GLU A 92 -4.40 -1.56 3.81
C GLU A 92 -5.75 -0.96 4.17
N ASN A 93 -5.75 0.12 4.98
CA ASN A 93 -6.98 0.81 5.37
C ASN A 93 -7.64 1.53 4.17
N ALA A 94 -6.85 2.20 3.32
CA ALA A 94 -7.37 2.85 2.12
C ALA A 94 -7.92 1.81 1.13
N ILE A 95 -7.19 0.72 0.89
CA ILE A 95 -7.61 -0.39 0.04
C ILE A 95 -8.89 -1.03 0.57
N ALA A 96 -9.00 -1.29 1.88
CA ALA A 96 -10.21 -1.85 2.47
C ALA A 96 -11.43 -0.94 2.28
N LYS A 97 -11.27 0.39 2.36
CA LYS A 97 -12.34 1.36 2.07
C LYS A 97 -12.73 1.36 0.60
N ILE A 98 -11.76 1.30 -0.32
CA ILE A 98 -12.01 1.18 -1.76
C ILE A 98 -12.82 -0.09 -2.05
N MET A 99 -12.38 -1.22 -1.50
CA MET A 99 -13.06 -2.49 -1.72
C MET A 99 -14.45 -2.54 -1.08
N ARG A 100 -14.66 -1.85 0.04
CA ARG A 100 -16.00 -1.69 0.62
C ARG A 100 -16.90 -0.88 -0.28
N PHE A 101 -16.44 0.23 -0.84
CA PHE A 101 -17.15 1.01 -1.85
C PHE A 101 -17.53 0.13 -3.06
N LEU A 102 -16.56 -0.57 -3.66
CA LEU A 102 -16.80 -1.44 -4.81
C LEU A 102 -17.79 -2.57 -4.49
N LYS A 103 -17.72 -3.14 -3.29
CA LYS A 103 -18.64 -4.17 -2.83
C LYS A 103 -20.07 -3.64 -2.75
N SER A 104 -20.29 -2.50 -2.12
CA SER A 104 -21.60 -1.87 -2.01
C SER A 104 -22.15 -1.48 -3.38
N ALA A 105 -21.32 -0.84 -4.21
CA ALA A 105 -21.68 -0.50 -5.58
C ALA A 105 -22.02 -1.75 -6.43
N SER A 106 -21.31 -2.87 -6.22
CA SER A 106 -21.58 -4.14 -6.92
C SER A 106 -22.93 -4.76 -6.58
N LEU A 107 -23.47 -4.41 -5.42
CA LEU A 107 -24.81 -4.82 -4.95
C LEU A 107 -25.89 -3.79 -5.31
N LYS A 108 -25.58 -2.82 -6.18
CA LYS A 108 -26.48 -1.71 -6.58
C LYS A 108 -26.87 -0.79 -5.43
N GLY A 109 -25.99 -0.68 -4.40
CA GLY A 109 -26.12 0.31 -3.34
C GLY A 109 -25.94 1.74 -3.87
N GLU A 110 -26.09 2.74 -2.99
CA GLU A 110 -25.98 4.16 -3.34
C GLU A 110 -24.63 4.50 -3.97
N GLU A 111 -23.56 3.81 -3.54
CA GLU A 111 -22.21 3.96 -4.07
C GLU A 111 -22.11 3.64 -5.58
N SER A 112 -23.07 2.89 -6.15
CA SER A 112 -23.13 2.64 -7.60
C SER A 112 -23.44 3.90 -8.43
N ARG A 113 -23.88 4.97 -7.76
CA ARG A 113 -24.21 6.29 -8.33
C ARG A 113 -23.26 7.38 -7.85
N GLN A 114 -22.13 7.01 -7.29
CA GLN A 114 -21.16 7.93 -6.72
C GLN A 114 -19.79 7.78 -7.37
N VAL A 115 -19.00 8.83 -7.27
CA VAL A 115 -17.60 8.87 -7.73
C VAL A 115 -16.68 8.51 -6.58
N LEU A 116 -15.77 7.59 -6.79
CA LEU A 116 -14.71 7.30 -5.83
C LEU A 116 -13.57 8.31 -6.00
N LEU A 117 -13.31 9.11 -4.97
CA LEU A 117 -12.23 10.08 -4.93
C LEU A 117 -11.11 9.66 -3.98
N LEU A 118 -9.91 9.46 -4.49
CA LEU A 118 -8.72 9.29 -3.67
C LEU A 118 -8.05 10.64 -3.41
N MET A 119 -8.07 11.09 -2.17
CA MET A 119 -7.42 12.33 -1.75
C MET A 119 -6.16 12.04 -0.94
N GLY A 120 -5.06 12.72 -1.25
CA GLY A 120 -3.81 12.57 -0.49
C GLY A 120 -2.66 13.36 -1.09
N PRO A 121 -1.52 13.43 -0.40
CA PRO A 121 -0.37 14.21 -0.84
C PRO A 121 0.25 13.66 -2.13
N VAL A 122 1.10 14.48 -2.75
CA VAL A 122 1.82 14.11 -3.98
C VAL A 122 2.83 12.98 -3.67
N GLY A 123 2.79 11.90 -4.45
CA GLY A 123 3.68 10.76 -4.23
C GLY A 123 3.21 9.76 -3.16
N ALA A 124 1.97 9.86 -2.65
CA ALA A 124 1.38 8.88 -1.74
C ALA A 124 0.91 7.57 -2.42
N GLY A 125 1.15 7.41 -3.72
CA GLY A 125 0.80 6.16 -4.43
C GLY A 125 -0.61 6.13 -5.03
N LYS A 126 -1.40 7.22 -4.99
CA LYS A 126 -2.77 7.28 -5.55
C LYS A 126 -2.85 6.81 -7.00
N SER A 127 -2.04 7.39 -7.88
CA SER A 127 -2.02 7.04 -9.31
C SER A 127 -1.56 5.59 -9.55
N ALA A 128 -0.60 5.08 -8.75
CA ALA A 128 -0.18 3.69 -8.83
C ALA A 128 -1.31 2.73 -8.42
N LEU A 129 -2.09 3.11 -7.40
CA LEU A 129 -3.24 2.34 -6.95
C LEU A 129 -4.35 2.31 -8.01
N MET A 130 -4.61 3.46 -8.67
CA MET A 130 -5.54 3.54 -9.80
C MET A 130 -5.07 2.70 -10.98
N GLU A 131 -3.80 2.79 -11.34
CA GLU A 131 -3.22 2.00 -12.43
C GLU A 131 -3.34 0.49 -12.15
N ARG A 132 -3.04 0.06 -10.92
CA ARG A 132 -3.20 -1.33 -10.53
C ARG A 132 -4.66 -1.77 -10.57
N THR A 133 -5.59 -0.90 -10.18
CA THR A 133 -7.04 -1.17 -10.25
C THR A 133 -7.52 -1.34 -11.70
N LYS A 134 -7.02 -0.53 -12.64
CA LYS A 134 -7.30 -0.70 -14.08
C LYS A 134 -6.75 -2.03 -14.61
N GLN A 135 -5.54 -2.40 -14.21
CA GLN A 135 -4.92 -3.68 -14.58
C GLN A 135 -5.73 -4.90 -14.13
N ALA A 136 -6.49 -4.78 -13.04
CA ALA A 136 -7.39 -5.85 -12.60
C ALA A 136 -8.45 -6.19 -13.67
N LEU A 137 -8.94 -5.18 -14.41
CA LEU A 137 -9.87 -5.42 -15.51
C LEU A 137 -9.20 -6.09 -16.71
N GLU A 138 -7.95 -5.75 -17.03
CA GLU A 138 -7.23 -6.36 -18.16
C GLU A 138 -6.95 -7.86 -17.94
N SER A 139 -6.97 -8.32 -16.69
CA SER A 139 -6.77 -9.74 -16.34
C SER A 139 -8.04 -10.58 -16.42
N LEU A 140 -9.20 -9.97 -16.66
CA LEU A 140 -10.48 -10.67 -16.78
C LEU A 140 -10.65 -11.38 -18.11
N ASP A 141 -11.55 -12.37 -18.10
CA ASP A 141 -12.03 -13.02 -19.33
C ASP A 141 -12.70 -12.00 -20.27
N PRO A 142 -12.67 -12.27 -21.58
CA PRO A 142 -13.31 -11.42 -22.56
C PRO A 142 -14.79 -11.16 -22.29
N ILE A 143 -15.25 -9.94 -22.53
CA ILE A 143 -16.65 -9.57 -22.44
C ILE A 143 -17.31 -9.61 -23.81
N TYR A 144 -18.57 -10.07 -23.85
CA TYR A 144 -19.39 -10.07 -25.06
C TYR A 144 -19.95 -8.69 -25.34
N HIS A 145 -19.94 -8.28 -26.60
CA HIS A 145 -20.52 -7.02 -27.04
C HIS A 145 -20.98 -7.09 -28.49
N LEU A 146 -21.80 -6.14 -28.92
CA LEU A 146 -22.25 -6.04 -30.30
C LEU A 146 -21.08 -5.74 -31.23
N GLU A 147 -20.94 -6.50 -32.32
CA GLU A 147 -19.86 -6.30 -33.30
C GLU A 147 -19.99 -4.92 -33.95
N GLY A 148 -18.87 -4.18 -34.03
CA GLY A 148 -18.83 -2.83 -34.59
C GLY A 148 -19.44 -1.73 -33.70
N CYS A 149 -19.91 -2.06 -32.50
CA CYS A 149 -20.38 -1.05 -31.54
C CYS A 149 -19.18 -0.27 -30.95
N PRO A 150 -19.14 1.07 -31.10
CA PRO A 150 -18.01 1.88 -30.62
C PRO A 150 -17.90 1.90 -29.08
N ILE A 151 -19.03 1.76 -28.38
CA ILE A 151 -19.09 1.75 -26.92
C ILE A 151 -19.09 0.32 -26.33
N ARG A 152 -18.99 -0.72 -27.17
CA ARG A 152 -18.98 -2.15 -26.77
C ARG A 152 -20.11 -2.50 -25.81
N GLU A 153 -21.33 -2.07 -26.17
CA GLU A 153 -22.49 -2.25 -25.32
C GLU A 153 -22.89 -3.72 -25.12
N GLU A 154 -23.61 -3.95 -24.04
CA GLU A 154 -24.14 -5.27 -23.68
C GLU A 154 -25.13 -5.77 -24.74
N PRO A 155 -24.97 -7.00 -25.29
CA PRO A 155 -25.87 -7.52 -26.29
C PRO A 155 -27.34 -7.60 -25.86
N LEU A 156 -27.61 -7.73 -24.56
CA LEU A 156 -28.98 -7.75 -24.04
C LEU A 156 -29.75 -6.44 -24.26
N HIS A 157 -29.09 -5.34 -24.60
CA HIS A 157 -29.76 -4.10 -25.01
C HIS A 157 -30.57 -4.26 -26.30
N LEU A 158 -30.30 -5.29 -27.12
CA LEU A 158 -31.11 -5.64 -28.30
C LEU A 158 -32.53 -6.05 -27.93
N LEU A 159 -32.77 -6.57 -26.70
CA LEU A 159 -34.09 -7.02 -26.28
C LEU A 159 -35.04 -5.83 -26.11
N PRO A 160 -36.20 -5.88 -26.79
CA PRO A 160 -37.30 -4.93 -26.56
C PRO A 160 -37.68 -4.89 -25.08
N ARG A 161 -37.98 -3.71 -24.55
CA ARG A 161 -38.34 -3.53 -23.12
C ARG A 161 -39.47 -4.45 -22.67
N SER A 162 -40.43 -4.74 -23.54
CA SER A 162 -41.56 -5.63 -23.27
C SER A 162 -41.17 -7.10 -23.01
N LEU A 163 -40.01 -7.53 -23.51
CA LEU A 163 -39.51 -8.90 -23.36
C LEU A 163 -38.56 -9.05 -22.18
N ARG A 164 -37.93 -7.96 -21.72
CA ARG A 164 -36.87 -8.01 -20.71
C ARG A 164 -37.29 -8.68 -19.41
N GLY A 165 -38.50 -8.43 -18.91
CA GLY A 165 -39.01 -9.07 -17.70
C GLY A 165 -38.96 -10.60 -17.78
N LYS A 166 -39.38 -11.18 -18.90
CA LYS A 166 -39.32 -12.64 -19.11
C LYS A 166 -37.92 -13.18 -19.13
N PHE A 167 -36.98 -12.47 -19.81
CA PHE A 167 -35.58 -12.88 -19.86
C PHE A 167 -34.87 -12.73 -18.51
N GLN A 168 -35.20 -11.69 -17.75
CA GLN A 168 -34.69 -11.52 -16.39
C GLN A 168 -35.12 -12.65 -15.45
N GLU A 169 -36.37 -13.08 -15.52
CA GLU A 169 -36.86 -14.22 -14.74
C GLU A 169 -36.22 -15.54 -15.17
N MET A 170 -36.07 -15.77 -16.49
CA MET A 170 -35.47 -17.00 -17.02
C MET A 170 -33.98 -17.13 -16.71
N LEU A 171 -33.22 -16.04 -16.71
CA LEU A 171 -31.78 -16.03 -16.60
C LEU A 171 -31.29 -15.62 -15.19
N GLY A 172 -32.16 -15.11 -14.34
CA GLY A 172 -31.80 -14.61 -13.00
C GLY A 172 -30.89 -13.39 -13.03
N ILE A 173 -30.94 -12.59 -14.11
CA ILE A 173 -30.10 -11.42 -14.32
C ILE A 173 -30.92 -10.14 -14.41
N SER A 174 -30.28 -8.99 -14.20
CA SER A 174 -30.93 -7.68 -14.40
C SER A 174 -30.40 -7.05 -15.70
N ILE A 175 -31.33 -6.62 -16.56
CA ILE A 175 -31.04 -5.97 -17.84
C ILE A 175 -31.27 -4.48 -17.68
N GLU A 176 -30.19 -3.69 -17.73
CA GLU A 176 -30.20 -2.22 -17.64
C GLU A 176 -29.67 -1.62 -18.95
N GLY A 177 -30.13 -0.41 -19.27
CA GLY A 177 -29.69 0.33 -20.45
C GLY A 177 -30.48 0.06 -21.72
N ASP A 178 -30.18 0.77 -22.78
CA ASP A 178 -30.81 0.69 -24.09
C ASP A 178 -29.71 0.77 -25.17
N LEU A 179 -30.06 0.38 -26.41
CA LEU A 179 -29.16 0.48 -27.55
C LEU A 179 -28.68 1.91 -27.79
N CYS A 180 -27.39 2.04 -28.06
CA CYS A 180 -26.83 3.30 -28.52
C CYS A 180 -27.40 3.72 -29.89
N PRO A 181 -27.37 5.00 -30.24
CA PRO A 181 -27.94 5.47 -31.52
C PRO A 181 -27.41 4.72 -32.73
N ILE A 182 -26.11 4.41 -32.77
CA ILE A 182 -25.47 3.70 -33.89
C ILE A 182 -26.00 2.27 -34.01
N CYS A 183 -26.05 1.51 -32.92
CA CYS A 183 -26.53 0.12 -32.97
C CYS A 183 -28.04 0.05 -33.21
N ARG A 184 -28.81 1.03 -32.74
CA ARG A 184 -30.24 1.14 -33.04
C ARG A 184 -30.48 1.37 -34.53
N HIS A 185 -29.73 2.27 -35.15
CA HIS A 185 -29.76 2.52 -36.59
C HIS A 185 -29.37 1.26 -37.40
N ARG A 186 -28.30 0.59 -37.00
CA ARG A 186 -27.85 -0.66 -37.64
C ARG A 186 -28.88 -1.78 -37.50
N LEU A 187 -29.55 -1.93 -36.36
CA LEU A 187 -30.58 -2.92 -36.18
C LEU A 187 -31.75 -2.71 -37.15
N SER A 188 -32.16 -1.47 -37.38
CA SER A 188 -33.23 -1.12 -38.32
C SER A 188 -32.79 -1.35 -39.80
N GLU A 189 -31.63 -0.80 -40.19
CA GLU A 189 -31.25 -0.72 -41.60
C GLU A 189 -30.53 -1.98 -42.11
N GLU A 190 -29.68 -2.61 -41.25
CA GLU A 190 -28.90 -3.76 -41.68
C GLU A 190 -29.56 -5.10 -41.33
N PHE A 191 -30.43 -5.15 -40.35
CA PHE A 191 -31.02 -6.39 -39.82
C PHE A 191 -32.56 -6.44 -39.85
N ASP A 192 -33.24 -5.48 -40.46
CA ASP A 192 -34.72 -5.42 -40.53
C ASP A 192 -35.39 -5.60 -39.14
N ASN A 193 -34.83 -5.08 -38.10
CA ASN A 193 -35.21 -5.29 -36.69
C ASN A 193 -35.20 -6.76 -36.20
N LYS A 194 -34.48 -7.66 -36.90
CA LYS A 194 -34.26 -9.06 -36.49
C LYS A 194 -33.10 -9.15 -35.57
N TYR A 195 -33.29 -8.77 -34.29
CA TYR A 195 -32.24 -8.70 -33.27
C TYR A 195 -31.54 -10.04 -33.03
N GLU A 196 -32.17 -11.19 -33.24
CA GLU A 196 -31.60 -12.53 -33.14
C GLU A 196 -30.40 -12.76 -34.06
N ASN A 197 -30.32 -12.06 -35.17
CA ASN A 197 -29.26 -12.19 -36.17
C ASN A 197 -28.12 -11.19 -35.97
N PHE A 198 -28.24 -10.25 -35.02
CA PHE A 198 -27.22 -9.24 -34.81
C PHE A 198 -25.91 -9.90 -34.34
N PRO A 199 -24.75 -9.57 -34.95
CA PRO A 199 -23.50 -10.22 -34.62
C PRO A 199 -22.96 -9.77 -33.26
N VAL A 200 -22.51 -10.74 -32.47
CA VAL A 200 -21.89 -10.59 -31.14
C VAL A 200 -20.48 -11.12 -31.18
N VAL A 201 -19.56 -10.39 -30.60
CA VAL A 201 -18.14 -10.75 -30.48
C VAL A 201 -17.68 -10.58 -29.04
N ALA A 202 -16.56 -11.22 -28.71
CA ALA A 202 -15.92 -11.04 -27.42
C ALA A 202 -14.62 -10.24 -27.54
N SER A 203 -14.32 -9.40 -26.56
CA SER A 203 -13.05 -8.67 -26.47
C SER A 203 -12.62 -8.46 -25.04
N THR A 204 -11.29 -8.42 -24.82
CA THR A 204 -10.67 -8.12 -23.52
C THR A 204 -10.61 -6.63 -23.26
N PHE A 205 -10.59 -6.27 -21.96
CA PHE A 205 -10.26 -4.91 -21.56
C PHE A 205 -8.82 -4.57 -21.94
N SER A 206 -8.55 -3.31 -22.22
CA SER A 206 -7.19 -2.87 -22.51
C SER A 206 -7.02 -1.37 -22.25
N ILE A 207 -6.05 -1.03 -21.42
CA ILE A 207 -5.63 0.35 -21.15
C ILE A 207 -5.07 0.96 -22.45
N ARG A 208 -4.10 0.28 -23.05
CA ARG A 208 -3.45 0.77 -24.30
C ARG A 208 -4.39 0.76 -25.50
N GLY A 209 -5.23 -0.25 -25.60
CA GLY A 209 -6.23 -0.37 -26.67
C GLY A 209 -7.49 0.46 -26.44
N ARG A 210 -7.57 1.23 -25.35
CA ARG A 210 -8.74 2.05 -24.97
C ARG A 210 -10.04 1.25 -25.06
N ARG A 211 -10.10 0.10 -24.38
CA ARG A 211 -11.26 -0.80 -24.38
C ARG A 211 -11.75 -0.99 -22.95
N GLY A 212 -12.91 -0.43 -22.63
CA GLY A 212 -13.53 -0.44 -21.30
C GLY A 212 -12.76 0.33 -20.22
N ILE A 213 -11.72 1.08 -20.62
CA ILE A 213 -10.90 1.90 -19.72
C ILE A 213 -10.69 3.27 -20.37
N GLY A 214 -11.43 4.26 -19.89
CA GLY A 214 -11.32 5.65 -20.26
C GLY A 214 -10.47 6.42 -19.25
N VAL A 215 -9.61 7.32 -19.73
CA VAL A 215 -8.79 8.19 -18.87
C VAL A 215 -8.98 9.62 -19.33
N VAL A 216 -9.32 10.48 -18.39
CA VAL A 216 -9.47 11.93 -18.59
C VAL A 216 -8.27 12.60 -17.94
N PRO A 217 -7.31 13.13 -18.71
CA PRO A 217 -6.19 13.89 -18.17
C PRO A 217 -6.68 15.24 -17.63
N PRO A 218 -5.88 15.93 -16.81
CA PRO A 218 -6.17 17.32 -16.46
C PRO A 218 -6.10 18.19 -17.73
N ILE A 219 -7.13 18.99 -17.93
CA ILE A 219 -7.29 19.85 -19.11
C ILE A 219 -7.02 21.31 -18.71
N ASP A 220 -6.35 22.05 -19.58
CA ASP A 220 -6.16 23.49 -19.37
C ASP A 220 -7.51 24.21 -19.40
N ALA A 221 -7.69 25.16 -18.49
CA ALA A 221 -8.93 25.96 -18.34
C ALA A 221 -9.36 26.67 -19.63
N ASN A 222 -8.45 26.87 -20.55
CA ASN A 222 -8.71 27.55 -21.84
C ASN A 222 -9.19 26.61 -22.96
N THR A 223 -9.23 25.28 -22.74
CA THR A 223 -9.61 24.28 -23.74
C THR A 223 -10.71 23.37 -23.19
N GLN A 224 -11.88 23.95 -22.88
CA GLN A 224 -13.03 23.17 -22.37
C GLN A 224 -13.76 22.47 -23.51
N ASP A 225 -13.14 21.46 -24.06
CA ASP A 225 -13.75 20.62 -25.06
C ASP A 225 -14.38 19.39 -24.41
N THR A 226 -15.70 19.41 -24.25
CA THR A 226 -16.47 18.25 -23.76
C THR A 226 -16.34 17.01 -24.65
N SER A 227 -15.80 17.16 -25.86
CA SER A 227 -15.52 16.05 -26.77
C SER A 227 -14.60 14.99 -26.17
N ILE A 228 -13.68 15.36 -25.29
CA ILE A 228 -12.83 14.42 -24.56
C ILE A 228 -13.66 13.45 -23.71
N LEU A 229 -14.80 13.90 -23.21
CA LEU A 229 -15.71 13.08 -22.39
C LEU A 229 -16.67 12.24 -23.21
N ILE A 230 -17.33 12.86 -24.20
CA ILE A 230 -18.47 12.26 -24.92
C ILE A 230 -18.17 11.93 -26.39
N GLY A 231 -17.06 12.42 -26.97
CA GLY A 231 -16.73 12.26 -28.38
C GLY A 231 -17.17 13.46 -29.21
N THR A 232 -17.05 13.33 -30.52
CA THR A 232 -17.30 14.39 -31.51
C THR A 232 -18.23 13.91 -32.62
N GLU A 233 -18.65 14.82 -33.47
CA GLU A 233 -19.18 14.52 -34.80
C GLU A 233 -18.02 14.39 -35.77
N ASP A 234 -18.11 13.42 -36.67
CA ASP A 234 -17.12 13.18 -37.72
C ASP A 234 -17.44 14.10 -38.90
N ILE A 235 -16.77 15.23 -38.95
CA ILE A 235 -16.96 16.27 -39.96
C ILE A 235 -16.80 15.70 -41.38
N SER A 236 -15.94 14.69 -41.57
CA SER A 236 -15.74 14.06 -42.88
C SER A 236 -16.96 13.31 -43.39
N LYS A 237 -17.93 13.00 -42.55
CA LYS A 237 -19.17 12.30 -42.89
C LYS A 237 -20.35 13.25 -43.13
N LEU A 238 -20.22 14.53 -42.76
CA LEU A 238 -21.29 15.52 -42.97
C LEU A 238 -21.57 15.81 -44.43
N ASP A 239 -20.60 15.53 -45.30
CA ASP A 239 -20.81 15.60 -46.76
C ASP A 239 -21.71 14.48 -47.30
N LEU A 240 -21.87 13.38 -46.54
CA LEU A 240 -22.59 12.17 -46.95
C LEU A 240 -23.92 11.98 -46.21
N TYR A 241 -24.00 12.46 -44.96
CA TYR A 241 -25.11 12.24 -44.07
C TYR A 241 -25.54 13.53 -43.34
N PRO A 242 -26.83 13.70 -43.01
CA PRO A 242 -27.29 14.82 -42.21
C PRO A 242 -26.64 14.81 -40.82
N GLU A 243 -26.56 15.97 -40.18
CA GLU A 243 -25.95 16.15 -38.85
C GLU A 243 -26.62 15.30 -37.74
N ASP A 244 -27.90 15.01 -37.86
CA ASP A 244 -28.67 14.17 -36.95
C ASP A 244 -28.54 12.65 -37.19
N ASP A 245 -27.84 12.24 -38.24
CA ASP A 245 -27.66 10.84 -38.60
C ASP A 245 -26.67 10.17 -37.60
N PRO A 246 -27.02 9.04 -36.97
CA PRO A 246 -26.12 8.34 -36.05
C PRO A 246 -24.76 7.92 -36.64
N ARG A 247 -24.64 7.80 -37.94
CA ARG A 247 -23.38 7.46 -38.62
C ARG A 247 -22.32 8.56 -38.56
N VAL A 248 -22.73 9.80 -38.31
CA VAL A 248 -21.84 10.95 -38.10
C VAL A 248 -21.17 10.92 -36.71
N LEU A 249 -21.75 10.19 -35.75
CA LEU A 249 -21.25 10.18 -34.39
C LEU A 249 -19.92 9.44 -34.26
N SER A 250 -18.91 10.10 -33.68
CA SER A 250 -17.62 9.52 -33.28
C SER A 250 -17.59 9.37 -31.75
N LEU A 251 -18.04 8.21 -31.24
CA LEU A 251 -18.17 7.93 -29.80
C LEU A 251 -16.82 7.48 -29.21
N ASN A 252 -15.82 8.35 -29.24
CA ASN A 252 -14.45 8.09 -28.81
C ASN A 252 -14.09 8.79 -27.47
N GLY A 253 -15.03 9.46 -26.84
CA GLY A 253 -14.85 10.12 -25.55
C GLY A 253 -14.61 9.14 -24.39
N ALA A 254 -14.10 9.65 -23.28
CA ALA A 254 -13.68 8.83 -22.14
C ALA A 254 -14.83 7.99 -21.55
N PHE A 255 -16.06 8.53 -21.46
CA PHE A 255 -17.22 7.78 -21.00
C PHE A 255 -17.59 6.65 -21.96
N ASN A 256 -17.55 6.91 -23.25
CA ASN A 256 -17.85 5.92 -24.29
C ASN A 256 -16.83 4.78 -24.29
N VAL A 257 -15.54 5.13 -24.21
CA VAL A 257 -14.43 4.17 -24.12
C VAL A 257 -14.45 3.37 -22.83
N GLY A 258 -14.75 4.03 -21.71
CA GLY A 258 -14.79 3.43 -20.36
C GLY A 258 -16.07 2.68 -20.05
N ASN A 259 -17.04 2.66 -20.98
CA ASN A 259 -18.30 1.95 -20.78
C ASN A 259 -18.05 0.47 -20.47
N ARG A 260 -18.82 -0.07 -19.53
CA ARG A 260 -18.74 -1.41 -18.94
C ARG A 260 -17.47 -1.68 -18.12
N GLY A 261 -16.66 -0.65 -17.84
CA GLY A 261 -15.42 -0.75 -17.09
C GLY A 261 -15.17 0.46 -16.18
N ILE A 262 -14.10 1.22 -16.46
CA ILE A 262 -13.65 2.34 -15.62
C ILE A 262 -13.50 3.62 -16.45
N VAL A 263 -13.89 4.74 -15.84
CA VAL A 263 -13.45 6.08 -16.25
C VAL A 263 -12.64 6.69 -15.12
N GLU A 264 -11.37 7.00 -15.39
CA GLU A 264 -10.47 7.66 -14.44
C GLU A 264 -10.35 9.15 -14.76
N PHE A 265 -10.57 10.00 -13.77
CA PHE A 265 -10.28 11.42 -13.81
C PHE A 265 -8.98 11.71 -13.06
N VAL A 266 -7.95 12.10 -13.79
CA VAL A 266 -6.65 12.47 -13.23
C VAL A 266 -6.72 13.91 -12.75
N GLU A 267 -6.43 14.15 -11.45
CA GLU A 267 -6.45 15.50 -10.84
C GLU A 267 -7.76 16.26 -11.14
N VAL A 268 -8.87 15.61 -10.81
CA VAL A 268 -10.23 15.96 -11.26
C VAL A 268 -10.61 17.44 -11.05
N PHE A 269 -10.15 18.08 -9.98
CA PHE A 269 -10.49 19.47 -9.64
C PHE A 269 -9.60 20.53 -10.31
N LYS A 270 -8.73 20.12 -11.22
CA LYS A 270 -8.08 21.05 -12.17
C LYS A 270 -9.01 21.41 -13.33
N ASN A 271 -10.03 20.59 -13.56
CA ASN A 271 -11.06 20.88 -14.55
C ASN A 271 -12.09 21.85 -13.98
N GLU A 272 -12.71 22.64 -14.85
CA GLU A 272 -13.77 23.57 -14.45
C GLU A 272 -15.06 22.84 -14.03
N THR A 273 -15.89 23.49 -13.25
CA THR A 273 -17.10 22.92 -12.66
C THR A 273 -18.09 22.46 -13.74
N GLU A 274 -18.20 23.21 -14.85
CA GLU A 274 -19.10 22.86 -15.98
C GLU A 274 -18.76 21.49 -16.60
N PHE A 275 -17.47 21.18 -16.70
CA PHE A 275 -16.97 19.89 -17.16
C PHE A 275 -17.41 18.76 -16.21
N LEU A 276 -17.48 19.05 -14.91
CA LEU A 276 -17.90 18.08 -13.89
C LEU A 276 -19.42 17.80 -13.91
N HIS A 277 -20.24 18.63 -14.53
CA HIS A 277 -21.68 18.38 -14.65
C HIS A 277 -22.00 17.11 -15.45
N THR A 278 -21.17 16.76 -16.43
CA THR A 278 -21.32 15.49 -17.16
C THR A 278 -21.17 14.28 -16.23
N ILE A 279 -20.37 14.40 -15.17
CA ILE A 279 -20.22 13.35 -14.15
C ILE A 279 -21.53 13.16 -13.38
N LEU A 280 -22.26 14.24 -13.10
CA LEU A 280 -23.55 14.15 -12.39
C LEU A 280 -24.56 13.31 -13.20
N THR A 281 -24.70 13.60 -14.48
CA THR A 281 -25.62 12.86 -15.36
C THR A 281 -25.17 11.40 -15.49
N ALA A 282 -23.87 11.15 -15.67
CA ALA A 282 -23.32 9.80 -15.78
C ALA A 282 -23.53 8.97 -14.51
N THR A 283 -23.47 9.58 -13.34
CA THR A 283 -23.66 8.87 -12.04
C THR A 283 -25.12 8.71 -11.69
N GLN A 284 -25.93 9.77 -11.79
CA GLN A 284 -27.30 9.77 -11.32
C GLN A 284 -28.24 9.06 -12.30
N GLU A 285 -28.17 9.42 -13.58
CA GLU A 285 -29.05 8.90 -14.63
C GLU A 285 -28.46 7.69 -15.36
N LYS A 286 -27.21 7.33 -15.05
CA LYS A 286 -26.44 6.30 -15.78
C LYS A 286 -26.49 6.52 -17.28
N SER A 287 -26.39 7.76 -17.70
CA SER A 287 -26.40 8.16 -19.09
C SER A 287 -25.49 9.35 -19.36
N VAL A 288 -24.99 9.45 -20.56
CA VAL A 288 -24.19 10.59 -21.03
C VAL A 288 -24.79 11.10 -22.34
N PRO A 289 -24.74 12.43 -22.61
CA PRO A 289 -25.22 12.96 -23.88
C PRO A 289 -24.34 12.46 -25.04
N SER A 290 -24.95 12.24 -26.21
CA SER A 290 -24.21 12.03 -27.45
C SER A 290 -23.58 13.35 -27.92
N PRO A 291 -22.52 13.30 -28.75
CA PRO A 291 -22.14 14.45 -29.55
C PRO A 291 -23.37 15.01 -30.28
N GLY A 292 -23.44 16.33 -30.49
CA GLY A 292 -24.63 16.98 -31.03
C GLY A 292 -25.84 17.04 -30.09
N LYS A 293 -25.80 16.37 -28.93
CA LYS A 293 -26.85 16.33 -27.89
C LYS A 293 -28.21 15.75 -28.38
N ASN A 294 -28.22 14.97 -29.44
CA ASN A 294 -29.44 14.43 -30.04
C ASN A 294 -29.98 13.20 -29.33
N ALA A 295 -29.17 12.54 -28.49
CA ALA A 295 -29.56 11.34 -27.74
C ALA A 295 -28.79 11.22 -26.42
N MET A 296 -29.36 10.45 -25.50
CA MET A 296 -28.67 9.99 -24.29
C MET A 296 -28.18 8.57 -24.50
N ILE A 297 -26.94 8.30 -24.14
CA ILE A 297 -26.28 7.00 -24.25
C ILE A 297 -26.16 6.41 -22.87
N TYR A 298 -26.63 5.17 -22.67
CA TYR A 298 -26.50 4.47 -21.40
C TYR A 298 -25.03 4.25 -21.06
N PHE A 299 -24.68 4.54 -19.81
CA PHE A 299 -23.34 4.39 -19.28
C PHE A 299 -23.33 3.44 -18.08
N ASP A 300 -22.60 2.35 -18.20
CA ASP A 300 -22.27 1.42 -17.12
C ASP A 300 -20.76 1.50 -16.85
N GLY A 301 -20.34 2.28 -15.89
CA GLY A 301 -18.92 2.42 -15.56
C GLY A 301 -18.67 2.85 -14.12
N ALA A 302 -17.57 2.38 -13.57
CA ALA A 302 -17.05 2.88 -12.29
C ALA A 302 -16.25 4.17 -12.55
N ILE A 303 -16.66 5.26 -11.91
CA ILE A 303 -15.95 6.54 -12.02
C ILE A 303 -14.98 6.65 -10.84
N LEU A 304 -13.69 6.67 -11.16
CA LEU A 304 -12.61 6.80 -10.22
C LEU A 304 -11.89 8.13 -10.44
N SER A 305 -11.51 8.78 -9.36
CA SER A 305 -10.80 10.06 -9.45
C SER A 305 -9.77 10.22 -8.35
N HIS A 306 -8.83 11.12 -8.55
CA HIS A 306 -7.88 11.49 -7.50
C HIS A 306 -7.54 12.98 -7.54
N CYS A 307 -7.18 13.51 -6.37
CA CYS A 307 -6.74 14.88 -6.21
C CYS A 307 -5.74 15.02 -5.05
N ASN A 308 -5.17 16.19 -4.90
CA ASN A 308 -4.44 16.59 -3.70
C ASN A 308 -5.37 17.34 -2.72
N GLU A 309 -4.87 17.59 -1.49
CA GLU A 309 -5.66 18.25 -0.44
C GLU A 309 -5.97 19.71 -0.77
N SER A 310 -5.04 20.43 -1.39
CA SER A 310 -5.23 21.84 -1.75
C SER A 310 -6.32 22.02 -2.81
N GLU A 311 -6.35 21.14 -3.82
CA GLU A 311 -7.39 21.12 -4.85
C GLU A 311 -8.76 20.79 -4.26
N TRP A 312 -8.82 19.78 -3.38
CA TRP A 312 -10.04 19.46 -2.65
C TRP A 312 -10.58 20.61 -1.81
N ASN A 313 -9.72 21.27 -1.03
CA ASN A 313 -10.12 22.38 -0.18
C ASN A 313 -10.59 23.58 -0.99
N ARG A 314 -9.94 23.88 -2.12
CA ARG A 314 -10.38 24.91 -3.07
C ARG A 314 -11.77 24.58 -3.64
N PHE A 315 -11.97 23.36 -4.09
CA PHE A 315 -13.25 22.90 -4.65
C PHE A 315 -14.37 22.96 -3.60
N LYS A 316 -14.09 22.53 -2.37
CA LYS A 316 -15.05 22.53 -1.25
C LYS A 316 -15.44 23.95 -0.80
N SER A 317 -14.57 24.93 -0.96
CA SER A 317 -14.86 26.32 -0.54
C SER A 317 -15.88 27.02 -1.44
N ASP A 318 -16.17 26.47 -2.61
CA ASP A 318 -17.16 27.00 -3.54
C ASP A 318 -18.51 26.29 -3.36
N HIS A 319 -19.52 27.03 -2.91
CA HIS A 319 -20.86 26.52 -2.65
C HIS A 319 -21.59 26.01 -3.92
N THR A 320 -21.19 26.44 -5.11
CA THR A 320 -21.76 25.96 -6.37
C THR A 320 -21.51 24.48 -6.62
N ASN A 321 -20.50 23.92 -5.94
CA ASN A 321 -20.07 22.52 -6.09
C ASN A 321 -20.80 21.53 -5.18
N GLU A 322 -21.78 21.96 -4.37
CA GLU A 322 -22.47 21.12 -3.38
C GLU A 322 -23.09 19.88 -4.02
N ALA A 323 -23.74 20.03 -5.16
CA ALA A 323 -24.35 18.94 -5.89
C ALA A 323 -23.35 17.86 -6.35
N VAL A 324 -22.14 18.27 -6.73
CA VAL A 324 -21.05 17.34 -7.11
C VAL A 324 -20.47 16.68 -5.86
N MET A 325 -20.28 17.45 -4.78
CA MET A 325 -19.72 16.94 -3.52
C MET A 325 -20.58 15.82 -2.90
N ASP A 326 -21.91 15.92 -2.97
CA ASP A 326 -22.84 14.91 -2.48
C ASP A 326 -22.67 13.54 -3.17
N ARG A 327 -22.13 13.54 -4.39
CA ARG A 327 -21.90 12.34 -5.18
C ARG A 327 -20.47 11.80 -5.10
N ILE A 328 -19.65 12.36 -4.22
CA ILE A 328 -18.26 11.95 -4.06
C ILE A 328 -18.07 11.16 -2.78
N VAL A 329 -17.60 9.93 -2.89
CA VAL A 329 -17.07 9.15 -1.78
C VAL A 329 -15.59 9.40 -1.67
N LYS A 330 -15.20 10.23 -0.69
CA LYS A 330 -13.81 10.59 -0.46
C LYS A 330 -13.09 9.57 0.41
N ILE A 331 -11.98 9.03 -0.08
CA ILE A 331 -11.07 8.17 0.67
C ILE A 331 -9.71 8.86 0.78
N ASN A 332 -9.26 9.06 2.01
CA ASN A 332 -7.93 9.59 2.25
C ASN A 332 -6.87 8.51 2.05
N VAL A 333 -5.83 8.87 1.31
CA VAL A 333 -4.64 8.05 1.03
C VAL A 333 -3.42 8.82 1.56
N PRO A 334 -3.14 8.71 2.86
CA PRO A 334 -1.98 9.36 3.46
C PRO A 334 -0.68 8.67 3.04
N TYR A 335 0.45 9.29 3.34
CA TYR A 335 1.75 8.59 3.34
C TYR A 335 1.76 7.46 4.37
N CYS A 336 2.61 6.46 4.13
CA CYS A 336 2.89 5.42 5.11
C CYS A 336 3.50 6.03 6.38
N LEU A 337 3.06 5.54 7.54
CA LEU A 337 3.53 5.95 8.87
C LEU A 337 4.23 4.81 9.62
N GLU A 338 4.35 3.65 9.00
CA GLU A 338 4.94 2.44 9.57
C GLU A 338 6.32 2.22 8.97
N LEU A 339 7.35 2.14 9.83
CA LEU A 339 8.74 2.07 9.42
C LEU A 339 9.03 0.85 8.54
N ASP A 340 8.57 -0.32 8.97
CA ASP A 340 8.85 -1.57 8.26
C ASP A 340 8.14 -1.62 6.89
N GLU A 341 6.96 -1.02 6.78
CA GLU A 341 6.22 -0.93 5.52
C GLU A 341 6.87 0.10 4.57
N GLU A 342 7.33 1.24 5.09
CA GLU A 342 8.04 2.25 4.28
C GLU A 342 9.37 1.70 3.73
N VAL A 343 10.10 0.91 4.52
CA VAL A 343 11.30 0.21 4.05
C VAL A 343 10.97 -0.73 2.89
N LYS A 344 9.86 -1.44 2.94
CA LYS A 344 9.42 -2.32 1.83
C LYS A 344 9.11 -1.52 0.56
N ILE A 345 8.51 -0.32 0.70
CA ILE A 345 8.24 0.58 -0.43
C ILE A 345 9.54 0.92 -1.16
N TYR A 346 10.55 1.40 -0.44
CA TYR A 346 11.83 1.77 -1.05
C TYR A 346 12.58 0.56 -1.63
N LYS A 347 12.61 -0.56 -0.91
CA LYS A 347 13.22 -1.81 -1.42
C LYS A 347 12.56 -2.25 -2.74
N LYS A 348 11.24 -2.15 -2.83
CA LYS A 348 10.51 -2.50 -4.05
C LYS A 348 10.87 -1.57 -5.22
N ILE A 349 10.96 -0.26 -4.99
CA ILE A 349 11.31 0.71 -6.02
C ILE A 349 12.74 0.44 -6.51
N LEU A 350 13.68 0.20 -5.60
CA LEU A 350 15.07 -0.09 -5.92
C LEU A 350 15.25 -1.44 -6.64
N ALA A 351 14.45 -2.45 -6.28
CA ALA A 351 14.47 -3.74 -6.99
C ALA A 351 14.01 -3.65 -8.46
N GLY A 352 13.24 -2.61 -8.80
CA GLY A 352 12.84 -2.31 -10.19
C GLY A 352 13.87 -1.47 -10.96
N SER A 353 14.97 -1.05 -10.33
CA SER A 353 16.05 -0.28 -10.94
C SER A 353 17.23 -1.17 -11.35
N GLU A 354 18.03 -0.72 -12.30
CA GLU A 354 19.24 -1.43 -12.76
C GLU A 354 20.50 -1.09 -11.92
N PHE A 355 20.34 -0.48 -10.75
CA PHE A 355 21.46 -0.15 -9.88
C PHE A 355 22.17 -1.40 -9.38
N LYS A 356 23.48 -1.47 -9.60
CA LYS A 356 24.34 -2.58 -9.18
C LYS A 356 25.10 -2.30 -7.89
N ALA A 357 25.01 -1.08 -7.37
CA ALA A 357 25.73 -0.68 -6.17
C ALA A 357 25.24 -1.45 -4.94
N HIS A 358 26.17 -1.84 -4.08
CA HIS A 358 25.84 -2.45 -2.79
C HIS A 358 25.17 -1.42 -1.86
N ILE A 359 24.02 -1.77 -1.32
CA ILE A 359 23.33 -0.94 -0.33
C ILE A 359 23.62 -1.52 1.05
N ALA A 360 24.48 -0.82 1.80
CA ALA A 360 24.86 -1.23 3.15
C ALA A 360 23.63 -1.32 4.08
N PRO A 361 23.66 -2.20 5.08
CA PRO A 361 22.61 -2.36 6.06
C PRO A 361 22.17 -1.02 6.66
N HIS A 362 20.88 -0.90 6.97
CA HIS A 362 20.23 0.29 7.54
C HIS A 362 20.18 1.55 6.68
N SER A 363 20.83 1.61 5.50
CA SER A 363 20.78 2.78 4.62
C SER A 363 19.34 3.18 4.26
N ILE A 364 18.54 2.23 3.81
CA ILE A 364 17.10 2.45 3.51
C ILE A 364 16.31 2.72 4.79
N LYS A 365 16.64 2.04 5.89
CA LYS A 365 15.94 2.24 7.18
C LYS A 365 16.06 3.68 7.68
N ILE A 366 17.26 4.28 7.61
CA ILE A 366 17.50 5.68 8.00
C ILE A 366 16.71 6.65 7.12
N ALA A 367 16.69 6.43 5.81
CA ALA A 367 15.89 7.23 4.90
C ALA A 367 14.39 7.12 5.23
N SER A 368 13.90 5.92 5.56
CA SER A 368 12.52 5.67 5.97
C SER A 368 12.17 6.34 7.30
N MET A 369 13.07 6.29 8.29
CA MET A 369 12.88 7.00 9.57
C MET A 369 12.70 8.49 9.35
N PHE A 370 13.56 9.11 8.55
CA PHE A 370 13.46 10.53 8.22
C PHE A 370 12.14 10.86 7.54
N SER A 371 11.74 10.07 6.54
CA SER A 371 10.50 10.33 5.82
C SER A 371 9.28 10.26 6.75
N ILE A 372 9.20 9.25 7.62
CA ILE A 372 8.10 9.10 8.58
C ILE A 372 8.10 10.23 9.61
N MET A 373 9.24 10.51 10.23
CA MET A 373 9.33 11.59 11.22
C MET A 373 8.89 12.94 10.64
N SER A 374 9.19 13.21 9.37
CA SER A 374 8.74 14.43 8.68
C SER A 374 7.21 14.50 8.50
N ARG A 375 6.53 13.34 8.49
CA ARG A 375 5.07 13.19 8.30
C ARG A 375 4.30 13.20 9.61
N LEU A 376 4.98 12.95 10.72
CA LEU A 376 4.39 12.96 12.05
C LEU A 376 4.21 14.39 12.55
N LYS A 377 3.11 14.61 13.25
CA LYS A 377 2.87 15.83 14.02
C LYS A 377 3.46 15.72 15.41
N GLU A 378 3.88 16.84 15.95
CA GLU A 378 4.33 16.92 17.34
C GLU A 378 3.23 16.49 18.30
N SER A 379 3.61 15.83 19.37
CA SER A 379 2.73 15.41 20.45
C SER A 379 3.30 15.86 21.77
N GLN A 380 2.43 16.22 22.72
CA GLN A 380 2.87 16.54 24.07
C GLN A 380 3.25 15.29 24.88
N LYS A 381 2.86 14.09 24.41
CA LYS A 381 3.06 12.82 25.12
C LYS A 381 4.40 12.16 24.80
N CYS A 382 4.95 12.39 23.62
CA CYS A 382 6.21 11.81 23.16
C CYS A 382 6.80 12.61 21.99
N ASP A 383 8.10 12.47 21.81
CA ASP A 383 8.82 13.02 20.66
C ASP A 383 8.55 12.22 19.37
N SER A 384 8.91 12.78 18.21
CA SER A 384 8.63 12.20 16.89
C SER A 384 9.30 10.82 16.68
N LEU A 385 10.49 10.61 17.23
CA LEU A 385 11.20 9.34 17.14
C LEU A 385 10.49 8.23 17.94
N THR A 386 10.10 8.54 19.17
CA THR A 386 9.31 7.64 20.02
C THR A 386 7.95 7.35 19.40
N LYS A 387 7.27 8.37 18.84
CA LYS A 387 6.00 8.21 18.15
C LYS A 387 6.09 7.28 16.95
N MET A 388 7.15 7.41 16.14
CA MET A 388 7.43 6.52 15.01
C MET A 388 7.59 5.06 15.48
N LYS A 389 8.36 4.82 16.54
CA LYS A 389 8.54 3.48 17.13
C LYS A 389 7.23 2.88 17.61
N ILE A 390 6.39 3.68 18.27
CA ILE A 390 5.06 3.24 18.73
C ILE A 390 4.19 2.83 17.53
N TYR A 391 4.19 3.62 16.45
CA TYR A 391 3.42 3.30 15.24
C TYR A 391 3.96 2.04 14.54
N ASN A 392 5.27 1.79 14.61
CA ASN A 392 5.89 0.56 14.13
C ASN A 392 5.64 -0.66 15.04
N GLY A 393 4.93 -0.48 16.17
CA GLY A 393 4.59 -1.55 17.09
C GLY A 393 5.68 -1.89 18.12
N GLU A 394 6.72 -1.06 18.24
CA GLU A 394 7.79 -1.24 19.19
C GLU A 394 7.36 -0.84 20.61
N ALA A 395 7.75 -1.64 21.59
CA ALA A 395 7.55 -1.30 23.00
C ALA A 395 8.60 -0.27 23.44
N ILE A 396 8.13 0.86 23.96
CA ILE A 396 9.02 1.89 24.49
C ILE A 396 9.29 1.61 25.96
N VAL A 397 10.56 1.45 26.30
CA VAL A 397 11.01 1.25 27.67
C VAL A 397 11.68 2.54 28.16
N GLU A 398 11.14 3.10 29.25
CA GLU A 398 11.71 4.28 29.90
C GLU A 398 11.91 3.96 31.38
N LYS A 399 13.15 4.08 31.85
CA LYS A 399 13.53 3.77 33.25
C LYS A 399 13.06 2.38 33.73
N GLY A 400 13.21 1.37 32.87
CA GLY A 400 12.85 -0.02 33.16
C GLY A 400 11.36 -0.33 33.20
N ARG A 401 10.51 0.60 32.77
CA ARG A 401 9.06 0.37 32.65
C ARG A 401 8.60 0.58 31.23
N VAL A 402 7.69 -0.26 30.76
CA VAL A 402 7.04 -0.04 29.47
C VAL A 402 6.16 1.19 29.58
N LYS A 403 6.51 2.23 28.84
CA LYS A 403 5.71 3.45 28.75
C LYS A 403 4.41 3.12 27.99
N LYS A 404 3.30 3.17 28.69
CA LYS A 404 1.97 2.98 28.09
C LYS A 404 1.51 4.31 27.51
N ILE A 405 1.61 4.45 26.19
CA ILE A 405 1.02 5.56 25.45
C ILE A 405 -0.09 4.97 24.60
N ASP A 406 -1.31 5.50 24.76
CA ASP A 406 -2.44 5.04 23.94
C ASP A 406 -2.31 5.65 22.54
N ILE A 407 -2.27 4.78 21.53
CA ILE A 407 -2.18 5.19 20.14
C ILE A 407 -3.44 5.93 19.68
N LYS A 408 -4.60 5.62 20.28
CA LYS A 408 -5.83 6.35 20.01
C LYS A 408 -5.69 7.81 20.33
N ASP A 409 -5.12 8.11 21.49
CA ASP A 409 -4.88 9.49 21.91
C ASP A 409 -3.95 10.23 20.94
N LEU A 410 -2.85 9.56 20.49
CA LEU A 410 -1.92 10.14 19.53
C LEU A 410 -2.59 10.43 18.17
N ARG A 411 -3.53 9.59 17.76
CA ARG A 411 -4.29 9.76 16.52
C ARG A 411 -5.38 10.81 16.64
N GLU A 412 -6.01 10.93 17.80
CA GLU A 412 -6.99 11.99 18.06
C GLU A 412 -6.35 13.38 18.07
N GLU A 413 -5.13 13.49 18.60
CA GLU A 413 -4.32 14.71 18.55
C GLU A 413 -3.97 15.12 17.10
N ALA A 414 -3.83 14.15 16.20
CA ALA A 414 -3.31 14.36 14.84
C ALA A 414 -4.06 13.54 13.77
N ARG A 415 -5.35 13.83 13.57
CA ARG A 415 -6.23 13.11 12.63
C ARG A 415 -5.81 13.18 11.16
N ASP A 416 -5.02 14.16 10.79
CA ASP A 416 -4.52 14.40 9.43
C ASP A 416 -3.04 14.03 9.26
N GLU A 417 -2.48 13.22 10.16
CA GLU A 417 -1.11 12.71 10.04
C GLU A 417 -0.91 11.94 8.73
N GLY A 418 0.27 12.11 8.14
CA GLY A 418 0.60 11.51 6.85
C GLY A 418 0.03 12.28 5.63
N MET A 419 -0.72 13.36 5.84
CA MET A 419 -1.20 14.21 4.73
C MET A 419 -0.16 15.25 4.30
N LYS A 420 0.85 15.51 5.12
CA LYS A 420 1.97 16.42 4.85
C LYS A 420 3.30 15.75 5.16
N GLY A 421 4.41 16.35 4.75
CA GLY A 421 5.77 15.87 5.00
C GLY A 421 6.51 15.49 3.73
N ILE A 422 7.65 14.83 3.89
CA ILE A 422 8.55 14.45 2.80
C ILE A 422 7.94 13.30 1.99
N SER A 423 7.90 13.48 0.67
CA SER A 423 7.37 12.50 -0.26
C SER A 423 8.34 11.35 -0.52
N THR A 424 7.82 10.19 -0.90
CA THR A 424 8.63 9.05 -1.35
C THR A 424 9.57 9.42 -2.51
N ARG A 425 9.13 10.30 -3.42
CA ARG A 425 9.96 10.78 -4.54
C ARG A 425 11.16 11.61 -4.09
N PHE A 426 10.99 12.40 -3.04
CA PHE A 426 12.07 13.17 -2.45
C PHE A 426 13.17 12.24 -1.92
N ILE A 427 12.78 11.22 -1.17
CA ILE A 427 13.72 10.23 -0.62
C ILE A 427 14.44 9.46 -1.74
N MET A 428 13.70 9.02 -2.76
CA MET A 428 14.30 8.31 -3.89
C MET A 428 15.33 9.16 -4.63
N LYS A 429 15.05 10.45 -4.85
CA LYS A 429 16.03 11.38 -5.45
C LYS A 429 17.30 11.50 -4.61
N ALA A 430 17.18 11.51 -3.27
CA ALA A 430 18.35 11.55 -2.41
C ALA A 430 19.17 10.25 -2.50
N ILE A 431 18.51 9.10 -2.53
CA ILE A 431 19.16 7.80 -2.71
C ILE A 431 19.85 7.74 -4.08
N ASP A 432 19.16 8.17 -5.15
CA ASP A 432 19.72 8.21 -6.51
C ASP A 432 20.95 9.16 -6.59
N SER A 433 20.89 10.31 -5.90
CA SER A 433 22.02 11.23 -5.80
C SER A 433 23.20 10.58 -5.05
N ALA A 434 22.92 9.88 -3.94
CA ALA A 434 23.96 9.16 -3.20
C ALA A 434 24.60 8.04 -4.04
N LEU A 435 23.83 7.39 -4.93
CA LEU A 435 24.31 6.39 -5.87
C LEU A 435 25.19 6.99 -6.97
N SER A 436 24.83 8.18 -7.45
CA SER A 436 25.50 8.84 -8.56
C SER A 436 26.78 9.58 -8.14
N ASP A 437 26.84 10.08 -6.89
CA ASP A 437 27.96 10.86 -6.36
C ASP A 437 29.11 9.98 -5.82
N THR A 438 28.96 8.66 -5.78
CA THR A 438 29.99 7.79 -5.22
C THR A 438 30.92 7.25 -6.30
N GLU A 439 32.19 7.61 -6.24
CA GLU A 439 33.29 6.85 -6.87
C GLU A 439 33.41 5.41 -6.28
N LYS A 440 32.57 5.07 -5.30
CA LYS A 440 32.48 3.78 -4.61
C LYS A 440 31.19 3.09 -4.99
N ASP A 441 31.26 1.85 -5.40
CA ASP A 441 30.12 1.00 -5.74
C ASP A 441 29.23 0.63 -4.52
N MET A 442 29.14 1.52 -3.51
CA MET A 442 28.47 1.25 -2.25
C MET A 442 27.78 2.50 -1.66
N ILE A 443 26.54 2.33 -1.22
CA ILE A 443 25.80 3.32 -0.43
C ILE A 443 25.84 2.93 1.05
N THR A 444 26.18 3.88 1.90
CA THR A 444 26.17 3.73 3.35
C THR A 444 25.07 4.58 4.00
N PRO A 445 24.65 4.31 5.23
CA PRO A 445 23.74 5.16 5.99
C PRO A 445 24.20 6.62 6.10
N ILE A 446 25.52 6.83 6.17
CA ILE A 446 26.10 8.17 6.23
C ILE A 446 25.99 8.89 4.88
N SER A 447 26.30 8.21 3.76
CA SER A 447 26.16 8.82 2.43
C SER A 447 24.70 9.16 2.11
N VAL A 448 23.74 8.33 2.51
CA VAL A 448 22.31 8.61 2.40
C VAL A 448 21.93 9.84 3.23
N ARG A 449 22.39 9.94 4.47
CA ARG A 449 22.16 11.12 5.31
C ARG A 449 22.72 12.40 4.66
N GLU A 450 23.95 12.34 4.14
CA GLU A 450 24.58 13.49 3.48
C GLU A 450 23.80 13.95 2.25
N ALA A 451 23.35 13.01 1.42
CA ALA A 451 22.48 13.30 0.28
C ALA A 451 21.14 13.91 0.71
N LEU A 452 20.51 13.39 1.78
CA LEU A 452 19.30 13.96 2.35
C LEU A 452 19.50 15.37 2.89
N VAL A 453 20.62 15.63 3.59
CA VAL A 453 20.97 16.97 4.09
C VAL A 453 21.16 17.96 2.94
N LYS A 454 21.87 17.56 1.88
CA LYS A 454 22.05 18.38 0.67
C LYS A 454 20.70 18.72 0.05
N GLN A 455 19.87 17.71 -0.16
CA GLN A 455 18.55 17.87 -0.81
C GLN A 455 17.58 18.71 0.05
N VAL A 456 17.58 18.56 1.37
CA VAL A 456 16.79 19.41 2.29
C VAL A 456 17.20 20.87 2.15
N LYS A 457 18.51 21.17 2.12
CA LYS A 457 19.01 22.53 1.95
C LYS A 457 18.64 23.14 0.61
N GLU A 458 18.59 22.33 -0.46
CA GLU A 458 18.32 22.79 -1.83
C GLU A 458 16.83 22.93 -2.13
N GLN A 459 15.97 22.04 -1.63
CA GLN A 459 14.57 21.95 -2.07
C GLN A 459 13.54 22.41 -1.03
N VAL A 460 13.90 22.46 0.25
CA VAL A 460 12.96 22.91 1.29
C VAL A 460 13.02 24.44 1.41
N VAL A 461 11.94 25.09 1.00
CA VAL A 461 11.86 26.56 0.95
C VAL A 461 11.65 27.16 2.34
N SER A 462 10.82 26.55 3.19
CA SER A 462 10.54 27.02 4.55
C SER A 462 11.79 26.83 5.42
N GLU A 463 12.25 27.94 6.03
CA GLU A 463 13.41 27.91 6.93
C GLU A 463 13.13 27.11 8.21
N GLU A 464 11.91 27.20 8.71
CA GLU A 464 11.45 26.45 9.88
C GLU A 464 11.45 24.93 9.60
N ASP A 465 10.84 24.50 8.48
CA ASP A 465 10.86 23.09 8.08
C ASP A 465 12.27 22.58 7.79
N ARG A 466 13.12 23.43 7.17
CA ARG A 466 14.52 23.09 6.89
C ARG A 466 15.28 22.80 8.17
N THR A 467 15.20 23.67 9.15
CA THR A 467 15.85 23.50 10.45
C THR A 467 15.36 22.25 11.15
N ARG A 468 14.04 22.07 11.22
CA ARG A 468 13.41 20.88 11.81
C ARG A 468 13.89 19.57 11.14
N TYR A 469 13.96 19.53 9.82
CA TYR A 469 14.41 18.33 9.09
C TYR A 469 15.89 18.04 9.29
N LEU A 470 16.74 19.06 9.38
CA LEU A 470 18.16 18.86 9.66
C LEU A 470 18.39 18.32 11.08
N GLU A 471 17.65 18.82 12.07
CA GLU A 471 17.68 18.29 13.44
C GLU A 471 17.22 16.85 13.50
N MET A 472 16.13 16.49 12.78
CA MET A 472 15.66 15.09 12.68
C MET A 472 16.73 14.17 12.12
N LEU A 473 17.41 14.56 11.03
CA LEU A 473 18.48 13.77 10.42
C LEU A 473 19.67 13.59 11.37
N GLN A 474 19.99 14.61 12.15
CA GLN A 474 21.05 14.51 13.17
C GLN A 474 20.63 13.56 14.29
N LYS A 475 19.42 13.69 14.80
CA LYS A 475 18.87 12.85 15.86
C LYS A 475 18.83 11.36 15.47
N ILE A 476 18.36 11.04 14.26
CA ILE A 476 18.31 9.66 13.75
C ILE A 476 19.69 9.01 13.77
N ILE A 477 20.74 9.73 13.36
CA ILE A 477 22.10 9.17 13.37
C ILE A 477 22.62 8.98 14.79
N HIS A 478 22.47 10.00 15.65
CA HIS A 478 23.06 9.95 17.00
C HIS A 478 22.31 9.05 17.96
N GLU A 479 21.00 8.99 17.90
CA GLU A 479 20.21 8.22 18.86
C GLU A 479 19.89 6.81 18.35
N GLU A 480 19.60 6.63 17.06
CA GLU A 480 19.17 5.35 16.53
C GLU A 480 20.26 4.57 15.81
N TYR A 481 20.94 5.19 14.85
CA TYR A 481 21.90 4.44 14.03
C TYR A 481 23.11 3.99 14.86
N LEU A 482 23.64 4.86 15.72
CA LEU A 482 24.75 4.47 16.61
C LEU A 482 24.33 3.37 17.58
N HIS A 483 23.11 3.43 18.11
CA HIS A 483 22.59 2.38 18.99
C HIS A 483 22.44 1.04 18.24
N ILE A 484 21.93 1.05 17.01
CA ILE A 484 21.84 -0.16 16.16
C ILE A 484 23.23 -0.74 15.92
N LEU A 485 24.20 0.09 15.54
CA LEU A 485 25.57 -0.34 15.31
C LEU A 485 26.22 -0.94 16.57
N GLU A 486 26.07 -0.28 17.72
CA GLU A 486 26.58 -0.80 18.98
C GLU A 486 26.00 -2.18 19.30
N LYS A 487 24.71 -2.36 19.08
CA LYS A 487 24.02 -3.62 19.31
C LYS A 487 24.50 -4.73 18.37
N GLU A 488 24.67 -4.43 17.08
CA GLU A 488 25.13 -5.41 16.10
C GLU A 488 26.61 -5.77 16.29
N ILE A 489 27.46 -4.79 16.56
CA ILE A 489 28.86 -5.03 16.92
C ILE A 489 28.95 -5.90 18.17
N THR A 490 28.13 -5.63 19.17
CA THR A 490 28.10 -6.43 20.40
C THR A 490 27.70 -7.88 20.11
N LYS A 491 26.64 -8.06 19.33
CA LYS A 491 26.20 -9.40 18.92
C LYS A 491 27.24 -10.16 18.10
N ALA A 492 27.97 -9.47 17.24
CA ALA A 492 29.02 -10.07 16.43
C ALA A 492 30.28 -10.40 17.25
N PHE A 493 30.57 -9.61 18.31
CA PHE A 493 31.77 -9.78 19.13
C PHE A 493 31.59 -10.86 20.20
N VAL A 494 30.42 -11.01 20.75
CA VAL A 494 30.12 -11.99 21.80
C VAL A 494 29.83 -13.34 21.14
N THR A 495 30.82 -14.23 21.16
CA THR A 495 30.64 -15.63 20.75
C THR A 495 29.56 -16.27 21.64
N ALA A 496 28.58 -16.92 21.06
CA ALA A 496 27.42 -17.48 21.78
C ALA A 496 26.58 -16.42 22.54
N TYR A 497 26.31 -15.29 21.86
CA TYR A 497 25.51 -14.19 22.45
C TYR A 497 24.16 -14.66 22.99
N GLU A 498 23.44 -15.47 22.23
CA GLU A 498 22.15 -16.02 22.63
C GLU A 498 22.25 -16.90 23.88
N GLU A 499 23.31 -17.75 23.98
CA GLU A 499 23.54 -18.61 25.14
C GLU A 499 23.89 -17.80 26.38
N GLN A 500 24.70 -16.75 26.23
CA GLN A 500 25.05 -15.87 27.35
C GLN A 500 23.84 -15.03 27.82
N ALA A 501 23.04 -14.54 26.88
CA ALA A 501 21.83 -13.82 27.20
C ALA A 501 20.81 -14.71 27.94
N GLU A 502 20.62 -15.94 27.47
CA GLU A 502 19.75 -16.92 28.11
C GLU A 502 20.26 -17.33 29.51
N SER A 503 21.57 -17.49 29.66
CA SER A 503 22.19 -17.79 30.97
C SER A 503 22.00 -16.63 31.96
N LEU A 504 22.22 -15.38 31.52
CA LEU A 504 21.99 -14.20 32.38
C LEU A 504 20.51 -14.08 32.76
N PHE A 505 19.63 -14.37 31.83
CA PHE A 505 18.19 -14.33 32.01
C PHE A 505 17.72 -15.38 33.03
N ASN A 506 18.14 -16.62 32.87
CA ASN A 506 17.74 -17.70 33.76
C ASN A 506 18.27 -17.45 35.18
N ASN A 507 19.54 -17.09 35.32
CA ASN A 507 20.10 -16.73 36.63
C ASN A 507 19.37 -15.54 37.26
N TYR A 508 19.01 -14.51 36.47
CA TYR A 508 18.25 -13.38 36.99
C TYR A 508 16.86 -13.80 37.47
N LEU A 509 16.17 -14.65 36.73
CA LEU A 509 14.85 -15.15 37.08
C LEU A 509 14.89 -15.97 38.40
N ASP A 510 15.84 -16.89 38.51
CA ASP A 510 15.98 -17.73 39.71
C ASP A 510 16.19 -16.87 40.96
N HIS A 511 17.06 -15.86 40.87
CA HIS A 511 17.30 -14.94 41.98
C HIS A 511 16.12 -13.99 42.25
N ALA A 512 15.46 -13.50 41.18
CA ALA A 512 14.32 -12.59 41.33
C ALA A 512 13.09 -13.32 41.90
N GLU A 513 12.83 -14.55 41.46
CA GLU A 513 11.75 -15.39 42.02
C GLU A 513 11.98 -15.71 43.49
N ALA A 514 13.20 -16.12 43.85
CA ALA A 514 13.55 -16.40 45.23
C ALA A 514 13.45 -15.14 46.11
N PHE A 515 13.87 -13.99 45.62
CA PHE A 515 13.75 -12.71 46.34
C PHE A 515 12.30 -12.33 46.57
N VAL A 516 11.44 -12.44 45.58
CA VAL A 516 10.00 -12.09 45.66
C VAL A 516 9.26 -13.06 46.63
N ASN A 517 9.60 -14.34 46.57
CA ASN A 517 8.98 -15.39 47.38
C ASN A 517 9.63 -15.55 48.75
N LYS A 518 10.70 -14.80 49.07
CA LYS A 518 11.51 -14.91 50.29
C LYS A 518 12.01 -16.34 50.54
N GLN A 519 12.56 -16.94 49.47
CA GLN A 519 13.12 -18.29 49.48
C GLN A 519 14.61 -18.25 49.18
N SER A 520 15.33 -19.34 49.42
CA SER A 520 16.73 -19.53 49.01
C SER A 520 16.79 -20.02 47.57
N VAL A 521 17.88 -19.67 46.85
CA VAL A 521 18.21 -20.20 45.54
C VAL A 521 19.05 -21.44 45.72
N LYS A 522 18.73 -22.51 44.97
CA LYS A 522 19.60 -23.69 44.91
C LYS A 522 20.58 -23.53 43.75
N ASP A 523 21.87 -23.55 44.06
CA ASP A 523 22.92 -23.58 43.04
C ASP A 523 22.81 -24.87 42.22
N SER A 524 22.74 -24.74 40.90
CA SER A 524 22.56 -25.85 39.97
C SER A 524 23.76 -26.82 39.92
N ILE A 525 24.93 -26.40 40.40
CA ILE A 525 26.19 -27.17 40.35
C ILE A 525 26.48 -27.81 41.74
N THR A 526 26.37 -27.02 42.80
CA THR A 526 26.76 -27.46 44.15
C THR A 526 25.59 -28.01 44.99
N ASN A 527 24.34 -27.77 44.57
CA ASN A 527 23.12 -28.05 45.32
C ASN A 527 23.03 -27.35 46.69
N GLU A 528 23.87 -26.37 46.96
CA GLU A 528 23.83 -25.55 48.16
C GLU A 528 22.71 -24.52 48.11
N GLU A 529 22.05 -24.26 49.21
CA GLU A 529 21.05 -23.22 49.35
C GLU A 529 21.75 -21.89 49.68
N MET A 530 21.55 -20.89 48.82
CA MET A 530 22.13 -19.55 48.95
C MET A 530 21.04 -18.47 49.03
N GLU A 531 21.34 -17.37 49.69
CA GLU A 531 20.48 -16.18 49.59
C GLU A 531 20.50 -15.58 48.19
N PRO A 532 19.40 -14.96 47.72
CA PRO A 532 19.37 -14.30 46.44
C PRO A 532 20.52 -13.28 46.27
N ASP A 533 21.28 -13.36 45.19
CA ASP A 533 22.37 -12.42 44.94
C ASP A 533 21.84 -11.06 44.47
N GLU A 534 21.60 -10.18 45.43
CA GLU A 534 21.13 -8.82 45.17
C GLU A 534 22.12 -8.00 44.34
N ARG A 535 23.44 -8.25 44.49
CA ARG A 535 24.48 -7.51 43.72
C ARG A 535 24.41 -7.87 42.25
N PHE A 536 24.23 -9.14 41.94
CA PHE A 536 24.06 -9.61 40.56
C PHE A 536 22.80 -9.00 39.95
N MET A 537 21.64 -9.10 40.57
CA MET A 537 20.40 -8.51 40.04
C MET A 537 20.54 -6.99 39.87
N THR A 538 21.09 -6.30 40.85
CA THR A 538 21.35 -4.85 40.79
C THR A 538 22.24 -4.47 39.64
N SER A 539 23.26 -5.25 39.34
CA SER A 539 24.19 -4.97 38.23
C SER A 539 23.54 -5.00 36.86
N ILE A 540 22.42 -5.71 36.72
CA ILE A 540 21.60 -5.77 35.49
C ILE A 540 20.56 -4.63 35.52
N GLU A 541 19.89 -4.42 36.65
CA GLU A 541 18.85 -3.40 36.81
C GLU A 541 19.39 -1.97 36.63
N GLU A 542 20.60 -1.69 37.06
CA GLU A 542 21.28 -0.40 36.90
C GLU A 542 21.57 -0.03 35.44
N GLN A 543 21.68 -1.01 34.56
CA GLN A 543 21.92 -0.76 33.13
C GLN A 543 20.75 -0.01 32.46
N ILE A 544 19.56 -0.13 32.99
CA ILE A 544 18.35 0.56 32.53
C ILE A 544 17.86 1.64 33.51
N GLY A 545 18.75 2.06 34.42
CA GLY A 545 18.52 3.17 35.36
C GLY A 545 17.57 2.84 36.52
N ILE A 546 17.34 1.57 36.83
CA ILE A 546 16.52 1.18 38.00
C ILE A 546 17.37 1.23 39.27
N THR A 547 16.99 2.12 40.18
CA THR A 547 17.72 2.36 41.43
C THR A 547 16.78 2.41 42.62
N GLY A 548 17.33 2.14 43.81
CA GLY A 548 16.60 2.28 45.07
C GLY A 548 15.34 1.43 45.18
N THR A 549 14.24 2.02 45.63
CA THR A 549 12.94 1.36 45.86
C THR A 549 12.26 0.84 44.61
N ALA A 550 12.67 1.29 43.42
CA ALA A 550 12.10 0.83 42.16
C ALA A 550 12.51 -0.61 41.80
N ARG A 551 13.61 -1.13 42.38
CA ARG A 551 14.11 -2.49 42.12
C ARG A 551 13.12 -3.57 42.52
N GLU A 552 12.56 -3.45 43.69
CA GLU A 552 11.56 -4.43 44.21
C GLU A 552 10.34 -4.49 43.30
N GLY A 553 9.84 -3.33 42.83
CA GLY A 553 8.73 -3.27 41.89
C GLY A 553 9.07 -3.93 40.56
N PHE A 554 10.29 -3.71 40.04
CA PHE A 554 10.73 -4.32 38.79
C PHE A 554 10.83 -5.85 38.88
N ARG A 555 11.41 -6.38 39.96
CA ARG A 555 11.51 -7.83 40.20
C ARG A 555 10.13 -8.48 40.26
N ASN A 556 9.18 -7.84 40.94
CA ASN A 556 7.78 -8.28 40.99
C ASN A 556 7.12 -8.26 39.60
N ASP A 557 7.33 -7.21 38.83
CA ASP A 557 6.76 -7.10 37.46
C ASP A 557 7.30 -8.20 36.54
N VAL A 558 8.61 -8.46 36.59
CA VAL A 558 9.26 -9.51 35.78
C VAL A 558 8.71 -10.89 36.13
N THR A 559 8.72 -11.25 37.42
CA THR A 559 8.24 -12.56 37.89
C THR A 559 6.76 -12.77 37.55
N SER A 560 5.90 -11.78 37.81
CA SER A 560 4.47 -11.84 37.51
C SER A 560 4.20 -12.00 36.01
N TYR A 561 4.99 -11.33 35.17
CA TYR A 561 4.87 -11.44 33.73
C TYR A 561 5.25 -12.84 33.25
N MET A 562 6.37 -13.39 33.74
CA MET A 562 6.81 -14.74 33.40
C MET A 562 5.82 -15.82 33.83
N PHE A 563 5.26 -15.73 35.01
CA PHE A 563 4.19 -16.62 35.46
C PHE A 563 2.95 -16.55 34.57
N THR A 564 2.60 -15.37 34.09
CA THR A 564 1.47 -15.20 33.17
C THR A 564 1.73 -15.89 31.82
N LEU A 565 2.95 -15.86 31.33
CA LEU A 565 3.34 -16.54 30.09
C LEU A 565 3.31 -18.06 30.24
N LEU A 566 3.88 -18.58 31.32
CA LEU A 566 3.86 -20.02 31.64
C LEU A 566 2.42 -20.55 31.71
N ARG A 567 1.52 -19.84 32.40
CA ARG A 567 0.09 -20.19 32.47
C ARG A 567 -0.61 -20.24 31.12
N ARG A 568 -0.11 -19.45 30.13
CA ARG A 568 -0.64 -19.42 28.76
C ARG A 568 0.04 -20.44 27.85
N GLY A 569 0.91 -21.31 28.36
CA GLY A 569 1.63 -22.31 27.59
C GLY A 569 2.63 -21.74 26.58
N LYS A 570 3.13 -20.52 26.82
CA LYS A 570 4.15 -19.90 25.97
C LYS A 570 5.54 -20.16 26.54
N ASN A 571 6.50 -20.37 25.63
CA ASN A 571 7.90 -20.50 26.03
C ASN A 571 8.42 -19.19 26.63
N VAL A 572 9.08 -19.30 27.76
CA VAL A 572 9.77 -18.20 28.45
C VAL A 572 11.18 -18.13 27.91
N ARG A 573 11.53 -17.02 27.29
CA ARG A 573 12.84 -16.73 26.71
C ARG A 573 13.31 -15.35 27.16
N TRP A 574 14.60 -15.11 27.09
CA TRP A 574 15.23 -13.85 27.51
C TRP A 574 14.72 -12.59 26.78
N ASP A 575 14.18 -12.75 25.57
CA ASP A 575 13.73 -11.65 24.70
C ASP A 575 12.22 -11.28 24.88
N VAL A 576 11.48 -12.00 25.70
CA VAL A 576 10.02 -11.88 25.79
C VAL A 576 9.56 -10.67 26.60
N TYR A 577 10.32 -10.25 27.61
CA TYR A 577 10.00 -9.09 28.43
C TYR A 577 10.93 -7.92 28.09
N GLY A 578 10.40 -6.91 27.40
CA GLY A 578 11.17 -5.79 26.86
C GLY A 578 12.17 -5.13 27.84
N PRO A 579 11.76 -4.75 29.05
CA PRO A 579 12.67 -4.12 30.01
C PRO A 579 13.85 -5.01 30.44
N LEU A 580 13.60 -6.28 30.74
CA LEU A 580 14.68 -7.20 31.15
C LEU A 580 15.60 -7.54 29.97
N ARG A 581 15.03 -7.68 28.76
CA ARG A 581 15.82 -7.82 27.52
C ARG A 581 16.80 -6.67 27.37
N GLU A 582 16.31 -5.42 27.48
CA GLU A 582 17.13 -4.23 27.36
C GLU A 582 18.22 -4.16 28.44
N ALA A 583 17.91 -4.57 29.67
CA ALA A 583 18.88 -4.64 30.76
C ALA A 583 19.99 -5.65 30.47
N ILE A 584 19.65 -6.84 29.98
CA ILE A 584 20.61 -7.90 29.62
C ILE A 584 21.46 -7.47 28.41
N GLU A 585 20.83 -6.93 27.38
CA GLU A 585 21.53 -6.39 26.20
C GLU A 585 22.52 -5.29 26.61
N SER A 586 22.11 -4.35 27.45
CA SER A 586 22.98 -3.27 27.96
C SER A 586 24.13 -3.79 28.83
N LYS A 587 23.87 -4.82 29.63
CA LYS A 587 24.92 -5.48 30.43
C LYS A 587 25.95 -6.15 29.55
N LEU A 588 25.54 -6.86 28.51
CA LEU A 588 26.46 -7.44 27.52
C LEU A 588 27.23 -6.37 26.73
N MET A 589 26.57 -5.27 26.35
CA MET A 589 27.21 -4.14 25.68
C MET A 589 28.29 -3.47 26.55
N SER A 590 28.05 -3.30 27.85
CA SER A 590 29.01 -2.66 28.75
C SER A 590 30.33 -3.46 28.82
N SER A 591 30.25 -4.78 28.86
CA SER A 591 31.40 -5.68 28.85
C SER A 591 32.16 -5.62 27.51
N VAL A 592 31.44 -5.49 26.38
CA VAL A 592 32.07 -5.35 25.05
C VAL A 592 32.77 -4.00 24.87
N ARG A 593 32.16 -2.90 25.38
CA ARG A 593 32.82 -1.56 25.36
C ARG A 593 34.13 -1.53 26.08
N GLU A 594 34.24 -2.21 27.22
CA GLU A 594 35.54 -2.34 27.94
C GLU A 594 36.58 -3.08 27.10
N ILE A 595 36.19 -4.20 26.49
CA ILE A 595 37.09 -5.00 25.64
C ILE A 595 37.47 -4.22 24.35
N ALA A 596 36.49 -3.55 23.70
CA ALA A 596 36.77 -2.76 22.51
C ALA A 596 37.71 -1.58 22.76
N ARG A 597 37.60 -0.91 23.93
CA ARG A 597 38.57 0.14 24.34
C ARG A 597 39.98 -0.39 24.51
N ILE A 598 40.14 -1.62 25.00
CA ILE A 598 41.44 -2.28 25.15
C ILE A 598 42.01 -2.62 23.79
N VAL A 599 41.21 -3.14 22.87
CA VAL A 599 41.61 -3.55 21.52
C VAL A 599 41.99 -2.35 20.63
N THR A 600 41.30 -1.20 20.77
CA THR A 600 41.61 0.01 19.98
C THR A 600 42.80 0.80 20.46
N LYS A 601 43.19 0.70 21.73
CA LYS A 601 44.30 1.43 22.31
C LYS A 601 45.69 0.75 22.17
N SER A 602 45.74 -0.57 21.90
CA SER A 602 47.02 -1.28 21.77
C SER A 602 47.47 -1.39 20.31
N LYS A 603 48.65 -0.83 20.02
CA LYS A 603 49.30 -1.00 18.69
C LYS A 603 49.84 -2.42 18.44
N THR A 604 49.97 -3.24 19.47
CA THR A 604 50.38 -4.65 19.43
C THR A 604 49.19 -5.53 19.80
N ARG A 605 48.53 -6.05 18.79
CA ARG A 605 47.40 -7.00 18.99
C ARG A 605 47.96 -8.41 19.24
N ASP A 606 47.59 -9.01 20.37
CA ASP A 606 47.83 -10.43 20.65
C ASP A 606 47.10 -11.29 19.60
N LYS A 607 47.70 -12.42 19.18
CA LYS A 607 47.10 -13.33 18.16
C LYS A 607 45.66 -13.74 18.47
N LYS A 608 45.35 -13.87 19.77
CA LYS A 608 43.97 -14.18 20.25
C LYS A 608 42.99 -13.04 20.00
N GLN A 609 43.45 -11.79 20.14
CA GLN A 609 42.61 -10.59 19.91
C GLN A 609 42.41 -10.34 18.40
N GLN A 610 43.44 -10.61 17.58
CA GLN A 610 43.34 -10.54 16.12
C GLN A 610 42.32 -11.55 15.58
N LYS A 611 42.32 -12.78 16.11
CA LYS A 611 41.35 -13.80 15.72
C LYS A 611 39.91 -13.37 16.06
N LYS A 612 39.65 -12.92 17.29
CA LYS A 612 38.32 -12.42 17.69
C LYS A 612 37.84 -11.24 16.83
N TYR A 613 38.74 -10.34 16.46
CA TYR A 613 38.43 -9.22 15.57
C TYR A 613 38.08 -9.70 14.15
N SER A 614 38.84 -10.65 13.61
CA SER A 614 38.58 -11.27 12.32
C SER A 614 37.21 -12.01 12.33
N ASP A 615 36.93 -12.78 13.37
CA ASP A 615 35.66 -13.52 13.53
C ASP A 615 34.49 -12.55 13.65
N MET A 616 34.65 -11.43 14.34
CA MET A 616 33.62 -10.36 14.42
C MET A 616 33.33 -9.75 13.05
N ILE A 617 34.40 -9.39 12.28
CA ILE A 617 34.22 -8.85 10.92
C ILE A 617 33.51 -9.87 10.03
N SER A 618 33.93 -11.14 10.05
CA SER A 618 33.30 -12.20 9.29
C SER A 618 31.80 -12.33 9.64
N THR A 619 31.48 -12.28 10.93
CA THR A 619 30.09 -12.31 11.40
C THR A 619 29.28 -11.09 10.92
N LEU A 620 29.87 -9.88 10.93
CA LEU A 620 29.23 -8.67 10.43
C LEU A 620 28.98 -8.74 8.93
N VAL A 621 29.95 -9.28 8.17
CA VAL A 621 29.80 -9.47 6.72
C VAL A 621 28.76 -10.55 6.41
N ASP A 622 28.90 -11.73 7.01
CA ASP A 622 28.10 -12.91 6.63
C ASP A 622 26.66 -12.85 7.15
N ASN A 623 26.46 -12.36 8.38
CA ASN A 623 25.15 -12.37 9.03
C ASN A 623 24.39 -11.04 8.90
N TYR A 624 25.10 -9.91 8.81
CA TYR A 624 24.49 -8.59 8.76
C TYR A 624 24.66 -7.87 7.42
N GLY A 625 25.46 -8.43 6.49
CA GLY A 625 25.63 -7.91 5.13
C GLY A 625 26.47 -6.62 5.05
N TYR A 626 27.36 -6.38 6.02
CA TYR A 626 28.36 -5.32 5.93
C TYR A 626 29.49 -5.71 4.96
N ASN A 627 30.08 -4.73 4.29
CA ASN A 627 31.22 -4.92 3.40
C ASN A 627 32.49 -4.31 3.99
#